data_aa8fa113abb5835b6ed8521be1c49bc7
#
_entry.id   aa8fa113abb5835b6ed8521be1c49bc7
#
_cell.length_a   1.000
_cell.length_b   1.000
_cell.length_c   1.000
_cell.angle_alpha   90.00
_cell.angle_beta   90.00
_cell.angle_gamma   90.00
#
_symmetry.space_group_name_H-M   'P 1'
#
loop_
_entity.id
_entity.type
_entity.pdbx_description
1 polymer ?
#
loop_
_entity_poly.entity_id
_entity_poly.type
_entity_poly.pdbx_seq_one_letter_code
_entity_poly.pdbx_strand_id
1 'polypeptide(L)'
;MINLWATWCPPCVAEMPALDRLQAMVRAERIAVLALSSDRGGRAQVEGFYQRLGLKELAIWLDPRGAAARALGARGLPTTVIIDRAGREVARLEGEAAWDAPALVAAVRRLVA
;
A
#
# COMPACT_ATOMS: atom_id res chain seq x y z
N MET A 1 1.36 -7.40 1.83
CA MET A 1 1.84 -6.14 2.41
C MET A 1 0.70 -5.13 2.42
N ILE A 2 0.64 -4.28 3.44
CA ILE A 2 -0.43 -3.29 3.59
C ILE A 2 0.21 -1.91 3.56
N ASN A 3 -0.30 -1.06 2.67
CA ASN A 3 0.10 0.35 2.58
C ASN A 3 -1.09 1.22 3.01
N LEU A 4 -0.89 2.04 4.02
CA LEU A 4 -1.90 2.98 4.51
C LEU A 4 -1.66 4.33 3.85
N TRP A 5 -2.66 4.85 3.17
CA TRP A 5 -2.54 6.06 2.37
C TRP A 5 -3.82 6.88 2.34
N ALA A 6 -3.76 8.06 1.73
CA ALA A 6 -4.94 8.89 1.45
C ALA A 6 -4.68 9.77 0.24
N THR A 7 -5.73 10.17 -0.46
CA THR A 7 -5.62 11.02 -1.64
C THR A 7 -5.13 12.43 -1.31
N TRP A 8 -5.32 12.87 -0.07
CA TRP A 8 -4.88 14.19 0.41
C TRP A 8 -3.45 14.21 0.98
N CYS A 9 -2.75 13.09 0.88
CA CYS A 9 -1.42 12.92 1.45
C CYS A 9 -0.38 12.92 0.31
N PRO A 10 0.37 14.02 0.07
CA PRO A 10 1.29 14.10 -1.06
C PRO A 10 2.35 13.00 -1.12
N PRO A 11 3.06 12.64 -0.03
CA PRO A 11 4.03 11.55 -0.12
C PRO A 11 3.37 10.18 -0.37
N CYS A 12 2.11 9.99 0.10
CA CYS A 12 1.36 8.78 -0.23
C CYS A 12 1.12 8.69 -1.74
N VAL A 13 0.66 9.79 -2.32
CA VAL A 13 0.37 9.88 -3.75
C VAL A 13 1.61 9.64 -4.58
N ALA A 14 2.75 10.17 -4.15
CA ALA A 14 4.00 10.05 -4.87
C ALA A 14 4.45 8.60 -5.05
N GLU A 15 4.14 7.71 -4.10
CA GLU A 15 4.57 6.32 -4.18
C GLU A 15 3.53 5.37 -4.82
N MET A 16 2.29 5.83 -5.08
CA MET A 16 1.24 4.96 -5.60
C MET A 16 1.60 4.31 -6.95
N PRO A 17 2.19 5.02 -7.91
CA PRO A 17 2.60 4.37 -9.17
C PRO A 17 3.64 3.26 -8.95
N ALA A 18 4.58 3.44 -8.05
CA ALA A 18 5.58 2.42 -7.72
C ALA A 18 4.94 1.20 -7.07
N LEU A 19 3.96 1.41 -6.18
CA LEU A 19 3.20 0.33 -5.55
C LEU A 19 2.39 -0.46 -6.58
N ASP A 20 1.83 0.24 -7.57
CA ASP A 20 1.08 -0.40 -8.65
C ASP A 20 2.00 -1.31 -9.47
N ARG A 21 3.20 -0.83 -9.81
CA ARG A 21 4.20 -1.63 -10.52
C ARG A 21 4.69 -2.81 -9.69
N LEU A 22 4.89 -2.61 -8.39
CA LEU A 22 5.27 -3.69 -7.49
C LEU A 22 4.21 -4.80 -7.50
N GLN A 23 2.93 -4.44 -7.43
CA GLN A 23 1.85 -5.43 -7.47
C GLN A 23 1.90 -6.25 -8.75
N ALA A 24 2.16 -5.61 -9.88
CA ALA A 24 2.31 -6.32 -11.15
C ALA A 24 3.48 -7.32 -11.10
N MET A 25 4.61 -6.90 -10.52
CA MET A 25 5.82 -7.72 -10.44
C MET A 25 5.66 -8.97 -9.58
N VAL A 26 4.89 -8.87 -8.49
CA VAL A 26 4.82 -9.94 -7.48
C VAL A 26 3.50 -10.72 -7.50
N ARG A 27 2.58 -10.38 -8.40
CA ARG A 27 1.27 -11.02 -8.47
C ARG A 27 1.38 -12.53 -8.72
N ALA A 28 2.25 -12.95 -9.60
CA ALA A 28 2.43 -14.37 -9.92
C ALA A 28 2.94 -15.18 -8.73
N GLU A 29 3.57 -14.51 -7.76
CA GLU A 29 4.08 -15.13 -6.54
C GLU A 29 3.03 -15.14 -5.43
N ARG A 30 1.80 -14.69 -5.73
CA ARG A 30 0.69 -14.58 -4.78
C ARG A 30 1.01 -13.66 -3.61
N ILE A 31 1.72 -12.59 -3.90
CA ILE A 31 1.96 -11.52 -2.93
C ILE A 31 0.98 -10.40 -3.23
N ALA A 32 0.16 -10.06 -2.25
CA ALA A 32 -0.83 -9.00 -2.37
C ALA A 32 -0.29 -7.69 -1.80
N VAL A 33 -0.44 -6.61 -2.59
CA VAL A 33 -0.17 -5.25 -2.14
C VAL A 33 -1.53 -4.59 -1.90
N LEU A 34 -1.90 -4.40 -0.63
CA LEU A 34 -3.18 -3.83 -0.25
C LEU A 34 -3.00 -2.34 0.06
N ALA A 35 -3.40 -1.48 -0.87
CA ALA A 35 -3.42 -0.04 -0.65
C ALA A 35 -4.74 0.33 0.01
N LEU A 36 -4.69 0.64 1.30
CA LEU A 36 -5.85 0.85 2.15
C LEU A 36 -6.03 2.34 2.40
N SER A 37 -7.08 2.92 1.81
CA SER A 37 -7.34 4.37 1.85
C SER A 37 -8.04 4.80 3.13
N SER A 38 -7.52 5.85 3.76
CA SER A 38 -8.15 6.51 4.90
C SER A 38 -9.13 7.62 4.47
N ASP A 39 -9.36 7.78 3.17
CA ASP A 39 -10.28 8.80 2.67
C ASP A 39 -11.71 8.54 3.14
N ARG A 40 -12.39 9.61 3.55
CA ARG A 40 -13.77 9.53 4.02
C ARG A 40 -14.80 9.75 2.92
N GLY A 41 -14.37 10.18 1.74
CA GLY A 41 -15.25 10.48 0.61
C GLY A 41 -15.77 9.28 -0.14
N GLY A 42 -15.43 8.09 0.31
CA GLY A 42 -15.93 6.85 -0.26
C GLY A 42 -15.19 6.37 -1.50
N ARG A 43 -15.70 5.28 -2.06
CA ARG A 43 -15.07 4.59 -3.17
C ARG A 43 -14.94 5.45 -4.44
N ALA A 44 -15.96 6.25 -4.73
CA ALA A 44 -15.95 7.08 -5.95
C ALA A 44 -14.78 8.06 -5.97
N GLN A 45 -14.45 8.65 -4.81
CA GLN A 45 -13.31 9.55 -4.68
C GLN A 45 -12.00 8.84 -5.02
N VAL A 46 -11.80 7.64 -4.48
CA VAL A 46 -10.59 6.86 -4.70
C VAL A 46 -10.53 6.35 -6.13
N GLU A 47 -11.65 5.91 -6.70
CA GLU A 47 -11.71 5.48 -8.11
C GLU A 47 -11.29 6.60 -9.07
N GLY A 48 -11.81 7.81 -8.87
CA GLY A 48 -11.44 8.96 -9.69
C GLY A 48 -9.94 9.26 -9.60
N PHE A 49 -9.39 9.11 -8.41
CA PHE A 49 -7.96 9.30 -8.18
C PHE A 49 -7.13 8.21 -8.88
N TYR A 50 -7.54 6.96 -8.80
CA TYR A 50 -6.90 5.85 -9.50
C TYR A 50 -6.86 6.07 -11.00
N GLN A 51 -7.97 6.56 -11.56
CA GLN A 51 -8.05 6.86 -13.00
C GLN A 51 -7.06 7.94 -13.40
N ARG A 52 -6.97 9.01 -12.62
CA ARG A 52 -6.03 10.11 -12.90
C ARG A 52 -4.58 9.67 -12.85
N LEU A 53 -4.24 8.75 -11.95
CA LEU A 53 -2.88 8.23 -11.83
C LEU A 53 -2.60 7.05 -12.75
N GLY A 54 -3.61 6.51 -13.41
CA GLY A 54 -3.45 5.34 -14.28
C GLY A 54 -3.13 4.07 -13.52
N LEU A 55 -3.61 3.92 -12.29
CA LEU A 55 -3.39 2.72 -11.48
C LEU A 55 -4.26 1.57 -11.99
N LYS A 56 -3.68 0.41 -12.24
CA LYS A 56 -4.35 -0.73 -12.85
C LYS A 56 -4.26 -2.01 -12.02
N GLU A 57 -3.20 -2.17 -11.26
CA GLU A 57 -2.88 -3.41 -10.58
C GLU A 57 -3.38 -3.45 -9.14
N LEU A 58 -3.44 -2.28 -8.50
CA LEU A 58 -3.90 -2.17 -7.12
C LEU A 58 -5.42 -2.17 -7.06
N ALA A 59 -5.99 -3.10 -6.28
CA ALA A 59 -7.40 -3.03 -5.94
C ALA A 59 -7.65 -1.87 -4.96
N ILE A 60 -8.89 -1.43 -4.91
CA ILE A 60 -9.30 -0.35 -3.99
C ILE A 60 -9.78 -0.96 -2.68
N TRP A 61 -9.13 -0.58 -1.59
CA TRP A 61 -9.52 -0.95 -0.23
C TRP A 61 -9.74 0.32 0.58
N LEU A 62 -10.77 0.33 1.43
CA LEU A 62 -11.18 1.52 2.17
C LEU A 62 -11.13 1.27 3.67
N ASP A 63 -10.64 2.27 4.38
CA ASP A 63 -10.60 2.31 5.85
C ASP A 63 -11.08 3.69 6.33
N PRO A 64 -12.35 4.06 6.02
CA PRO A 64 -12.81 5.44 6.19
C PRO A 64 -12.81 5.92 7.66
N ARG A 65 -12.86 4.98 8.61
CA ARG A 65 -12.85 5.30 10.04
C ARG A 65 -11.46 5.16 10.66
N GLY A 66 -10.46 4.77 9.86
CA GLY A 66 -9.10 4.58 10.34
C GLY A 66 -8.94 3.39 11.30
N ALA A 67 -9.87 2.43 11.29
CA ALA A 67 -9.83 1.29 12.22
C ALA A 67 -8.59 0.43 12.00
N ALA A 68 -8.26 0.13 10.73
CA ALA A 68 -7.07 -0.65 10.43
C ALA A 68 -5.80 0.10 10.77
N ALA A 69 -5.75 1.41 10.49
CA ALA A 69 -4.60 2.23 10.83
C ALA A 69 -4.34 2.22 12.34
N ARG A 70 -5.41 2.34 13.14
CA ARG A 70 -5.29 2.27 14.60
C ARG A 70 -4.86 0.89 15.07
N ALA A 71 -5.44 -0.16 14.52
CA ALA A 71 -5.11 -1.53 14.87
C ALA A 71 -3.64 -1.86 14.58
N LEU A 72 -3.11 -1.30 13.48
CA LEU A 72 -1.70 -1.46 13.12
C LEU A 72 -0.77 -0.50 13.87
N GLY A 73 -1.32 0.43 14.62
CA GLY A 73 -0.53 1.41 15.36
C GLY A 73 0.20 2.40 14.47
N ALA A 74 -0.37 2.75 13.32
CA ALA A 74 0.25 3.69 12.40
C ALA A 74 0.27 5.09 13.00
N ARG A 75 1.44 5.74 12.95
CA ARG A 75 1.62 7.10 13.50
C ARG A 75 1.34 8.18 12.48
N GLY A 76 1.34 7.84 11.19
CA GLY A 76 1.12 8.78 10.12
C GLY A 76 1.03 8.06 8.79
N LEU A 77 0.90 8.84 7.71
CA LEU A 77 0.79 8.32 6.36
C LEU A 77 1.96 8.84 5.50
N PRO A 78 2.46 8.04 4.58
CA PRO A 78 2.14 6.63 4.42
C PRO A 78 2.85 5.77 5.47
N THR A 79 2.21 4.66 5.83
CA THR A 79 2.85 3.61 6.62
C THR A 79 2.66 2.30 5.87
N THR A 80 3.73 1.55 5.70
CA THR A 80 3.68 0.26 5.01
C THR A 80 4.11 -0.84 5.95
N VAL A 81 3.29 -1.89 6.04
CA VAL A 81 3.52 -3.04 6.91
C VAL A 81 3.66 -4.28 6.03
N ILE A 82 4.73 -5.04 6.24
CA ILE A 82 4.94 -6.30 5.54
C ILE A 82 4.54 -7.44 6.46
N ILE A 83 3.64 -8.29 5.97
CA ILE A 83 3.08 -9.43 6.70
C ILE A 83 3.48 -10.69 5.96
N ASP A 84 4.04 -11.65 6.68
CA ASP A 84 4.46 -12.92 6.09
C ASP A 84 3.27 -13.86 5.89
N ARG A 85 3.54 -15.04 5.31
CA ARG A 85 2.49 -16.02 5.02
C ARG A 85 1.88 -16.66 6.26
N ALA A 86 2.53 -16.51 7.42
CA ALA A 86 1.98 -16.94 8.70
C ALA A 86 1.10 -15.86 9.35
N GLY A 87 0.95 -14.70 8.71
CA GLY A 87 0.13 -13.59 9.22
C GLY A 87 0.84 -12.71 10.21
N ARG A 88 2.18 -12.76 10.29
CA ARG A 88 2.96 -11.95 11.23
C ARG A 88 3.51 -10.70 10.57
N GLU A 89 3.47 -9.60 11.29
CA GLU A 89 4.15 -8.39 10.86
C GLU A 89 5.66 -8.60 11.02
N VAL A 90 6.40 -8.57 9.90
CA VAL A 90 7.84 -8.82 9.89
C VAL A 90 8.67 -7.59 9.59
N ALA A 91 8.04 -6.53 9.08
CA ALA A 91 8.71 -5.27 8.80
C ALA A 91 7.71 -4.14 8.71
N ARG A 92 8.19 -2.91 8.93
CA ARG A 92 7.37 -1.70 8.85
C ARG A 92 8.24 -0.56 8.34
N LEU A 93 7.68 0.25 7.46
CA LEU A 93 8.34 1.45 6.96
C LEU A 93 7.38 2.63 7.06
N GLU A 94 7.78 3.65 7.82
CA GLU A 94 7.05 4.90 7.91
C GLU A 94 7.62 5.89 6.89
N GLY A 95 6.75 6.54 6.11
CA GLY A 95 7.13 7.43 5.04
C GLY A 95 7.16 6.76 3.68
N GLU A 96 7.43 7.55 2.63
CA GLU A 96 7.43 7.06 1.27
C GLU A 96 8.71 6.29 0.91
N ALA A 97 8.59 5.41 -0.07
CA ALA A 97 9.71 4.64 -0.58
C ALA A 97 9.52 4.35 -2.07
N ALA A 98 10.61 4.04 -2.74
CA ALA A 98 10.61 3.62 -4.14
C ALA A 98 10.31 2.11 -4.21
N TRP A 99 9.04 1.74 -4.07
CA TRP A 99 8.64 0.34 -3.89
C TRP A 99 8.91 -0.56 -5.09
N ASP A 100 9.12 0.01 -6.27
CA ASP A 100 9.49 -0.74 -7.48
C ASP A 100 11.01 -0.83 -7.69
N ALA A 101 11.80 -0.25 -6.79
CA ALA A 101 13.26 -0.39 -6.86
C ALA A 101 13.68 -1.85 -6.60
N PRO A 102 14.66 -2.37 -7.33
CA PRO A 102 15.04 -3.79 -7.22
C PRO A 102 15.34 -4.25 -5.81
N ALA A 103 16.01 -3.42 -5.00
CA ALA A 103 16.34 -3.78 -3.62
C ALA A 103 15.10 -3.95 -2.75
N LEU A 104 14.09 -3.06 -2.92
CA LEU A 104 12.85 -3.16 -2.15
C LEU A 104 11.99 -4.31 -2.63
N VAL A 105 11.92 -4.54 -3.94
CA VAL A 105 11.20 -5.70 -4.49
C VAL A 105 11.77 -7.00 -3.92
N ALA A 106 13.11 -7.13 -3.92
CA ALA A 106 13.79 -8.30 -3.36
C ALA A 106 13.50 -8.44 -1.85
N ALA A 107 13.49 -7.34 -1.11
CA ALA A 107 13.20 -7.36 0.32
C ALA A 107 11.77 -7.83 0.59
N VAL A 108 10.79 -7.33 -0.17
CA VAL A 108 9.39 -7.76 -0.03
C VAL A 108 9.26 -9.27 -0.28
N ARG A 109 9.86 -9.77 -1.34
CA ARG A 109 9.84 -11.21 -1.66
C ARG A 109 10.41 -12.04 -0.52
N ARG A 110 11.55 -11.62 0.02
CA ARG A 110 12.21 -12.33 1.11
C ARG A 110 11.39 -12.32 2.40
N LEU A 111 10.85 -11.16 2.75
CA LEU A 111 10.15 -10.97 4.03
C LEU A 111 8.79 -11.66 4.06
N VAL A 112 8.09 -11.68 2.95
CA VAL A 112 6.77 -12.32 2.83
C VAL A 112 6.89 -13.85 2.88
N ALA A 113 7.96 -14.40 2.40
CA ALA A 113 8.17 -15.86 2.36
C ALA A 113 8.11 -16.54 3.78
#